data_d5d919dddb3f1a49e60fa066cd69a522
#
_entry.id   d5d919dddb3f1a49e60fa066cd69a522
#
_cell.length_a   1.000
_cell.length_b   1.000
_cell.length_c   1.000
_cell.angle_alpha   90.00
_cell.angle_beta   90.00
_cell.angle_gamma   90.00
#
_symmetry.space_group_name_H-M   'P 1'
#
loop_
_entity.id
_entity.type
_entity.pdbx_description
1 polymer ?
#
loop_
_entity_poly.entity_id
_entity_poly.type
_entity_poly.pdbx_seq_one_letter_code
_entity_poly.pdbx_strand_id
1 'polypeptide(L)'
;ALPISKDKMMTDEDADIIVNAGVKKIQIRSILNCKAKHGVCKKCYGSNLANGMPVTVGEAVGIIAAQSIGEPGTQLTMRTFHTGGVASAEDITQGLPRVEELFEGRKPKHLAIISEIGGKVRFEEIKKNRHAVVFNQETGEEKSYLIPFGSRVHVEEGDVIEAGDMITEGSVNPHDILAIKGTDAVQNYLIQEVQRVYRMQGVDINDKHIEVIVRQMLKKIRIEDNGDTEFLPGTLVDVLDYEEENEKLIEEGKEPADGKQVMLGITKASLATNSFLSAASFQETTKVLTEAAIKGKIDPLIGLKENVIIGKLIPAGTGMKCYSNIKLDTDLAEDEEDYDEDELELAEALDVLPAEDEEEVLQLTDEVDEVELSEEEEEAELTEE
;
A
#
# COMPACT_ATOMS: atom_id res chain seq x y z
N ALA A 1 -11.62 -35.64 8.64
CA ALA A 1 -10.48 -34.80 8.25
C ALA A 1 -10.45 -34.69 6.74
N LEU A 2 -10.33 -33.48 6.21
CA LEU A 2 -10.17 -33.26 4.77
C LEU A 2 -8.83 -33.85 4.31
N PRO A 3 -8.74 -34.42 3.09
CA PRO A 3 -7.51 -35.01 2.56
C PRO A 3 -6.49 -33.93 2.11
N ILE A 4 -6.58 -32.72 2.66
CA ILE A 4 -5.74 -31.59 2.33
C ILE A 4 -4.82 -31.31 3.52
N SER A 5 -3.50 -31.34 3.29
CA SER A 5 -2.51 -31.08 4.33
C SER A 5 -2.48 -29.61 4.73
N LYS A 6 -2.11 -29.36 5.99
CA LYS A 6 -1.89 -27.99 6.51
C LYS A 6 -0.79 -27.29 5.67
N ASP A 7 -0.98 -26.02 5.36
CA ASP A 7 -0.05 -25.18 4.61
C ASP A 7 0.17 -25.57 3.12
N LYS A 8 -0.66 -26.45 2.56
CA LYS A 8 -0.68 -26.71 1.12
C LYS A 8 -1.36 -25.56 0.40
N MET A 9 -0.80 -25.12 -0.72
CA MET A 9 -1.50 -24.22 -1.64
C MET A 9 -2.69 -24.95 -2.24
N MET A 10 -3.90 -24.39 -2.11
CA MET A 10 -5.12 -24.96 -2.64
C MET A 10 -5.21 -24.77 -4.15
N THR A 11 -5.59 -25.82 -4.85
CA THR A 11 -5.95 -25.81 -6.26
C THR A 11 -7.47 -25.81 -6.42
N ASP A 12 -7.96 -25.61 -7.65
CA ASP A 12 -9.40 -25.66 -7.94
C ASP A 12 -9.98 -27.03 -7.60
N GLU A 13 -9.24 -28.11 -7.85
CA GLU A 13 -9.63 -29.48 -7.47
C GLU A 13 -9.79 -29.63 -5.95
N ASP A 14 -8.89 -29.04 -5.15
CA ASP A 14 -8.97 -29.04 -3.69
C ASP A 14 -10.22 -28.26 -3.23
N ALA A 15 -10.57 -27.16 -3.92
CA ALA A 15 -11.77 -26.39 -3.64
C ALA A 15 -13.04 -27.19 -3.87
N ASP A 16 -13.14 -27.95 -4.98
CA ASP A 16 -14.26 -28.83 -5.28
C ASP A 16 -14.42 -29.93 -4.22
N ILE A 17 -13.32 -30.52 -3.77
CA ILE A 17 -13.32 -31.52 -2.70
C ILE A 17 -13.91 -30.93 -1.41
N ILE A 18 -13.54 -29.68 -1.07
CA ILE A 18 -14.00 -28.99 0.12
C ILE A 18 -15.51 -28.70 0.04
N VAL A 19 -15.98 -28.19 -1.09
CA VAL A 19 -17.39 -27.91 -1.34
C VAL A 19 -18.22 -29.20 -1.27
N ASN A 20 -17.77 -30.26 -1.90
CA ASN A 20 -18.43 -31.57 -1.87
C ASN A 20 -18.47 -32.20 -0.47
N ALA A 21 -17.46 -31.89 0.37
CA ALA A 21 -17.43 -32.32 1.78
C ALA A 21 -18.38 -31.51 2.69
N GLY A 22 -19.05 -30.46 2.16
CA GLY A 22 -20.04 -29.64 2.91
C GLY A 22 -19.43 -28.74 3.98
N VAL A 23 -18.13 -28.42 3.87
CA VAL A 23 -17.45 -27.54 4.83
C VAL A 23 -17.82 -26.10 4.55
N LYS A 24 -18.40 -25.40 5.54
CA LYS A 24 -18.91 -24.04 5.41
C LYS A 24 -17.84 -22.95 5.64
N LYS A 25 -16.83 -23.23 6.45
CA LYS A 25 -15.77 -22.26 6.80
C LYS A 25 -14.41 -22.93 6.83
N ILE A 26 -13.41 -22.28 6.25
CA ILE A 26 -12.02 -22.71 6.22
C ILE A 26 -11.14 -21.54 6.65
N GLN A 27 -10.12 -21.81 7.45
CA GLN A 27 -9.10 -20.82 7.78
C GLN A 27 -8.01 -20.85 6.73
N ILE A 28 -7.79 -19.73 6.07
CA ILE A 28 -6.73 -19.53 5.07
C ILE A 28 -5.71 -18.50 5.56
N ARG A 29 -4.50 -18.55 5.01
CA ARG A 29 -3.51 -17.50 5.23
C ARG A 29 -3.86 -16.28 4.40
N SER A 30 -3.72 -15.10 4.98
CA SER A 30 -3.87 -13.81 4.30
C SER A 30 -2.57 -13.00 4.40
N ILE A 31 -2.38 -12.09 3.48
CA ILE A 31 -1.31 -11.10 3.50
C ILE A 31 -1.45 -10.18 4.72
N LEU A 32 -2.69 -9.83 5.07
CA LEU A 32 -3.01 -8.93 6.19
C LEU A 32 -2.47 -9.44 7.53
N ASN A 33 -2.59 -10.74 7.79
CA ASN A 33 -2.16 -11.38 9.03
C ASN A 33 -0.71 -11.95 8.96
N CYS A 34 0.08 -11.50 7.99
CA CYS A 34 1.45 -11.97 7.83
C CYS A 34 2.38 -11.35 8.88
N LYS A 35 3.04 -12.19 9.70
CA LYS A 35 4.00 -11.79 10.75
C LYS A 35 5.45 -11.60 10.24
N ALA A 36 5.66 -11.45 8.93
CA ALA A 36 6.99 -11.15 8.40
C ALA A 36 7.36 -9.69 8.65
N LYS A 37 8.52 -9.42 9.25
CA LYS A 37 9.03 -8.05 9.52
C LYS A 37 9.28 -7.28 8.23
N HIS A 38 9.86 -7.92 7.23
CA HIS A 38 10.18 -7.34 5.93
C HIS A 38 9.38 -8.04 4.83
N GLY A 39 8.59 -7.26 4.08
CA GLY A 39 7.77 -7.78 3.01
C GLY A 39 6.65 -8.71 3.46
N VAL A 40 6.35 -9.71 2.65
CA VAL A 40 5.32 -10.74 2.88
C VAL A 40 5.95 -12.12 2.71
N CYS A 41 5.59 -13.07 3.56
CA CYS A 41 6.13 -14.41 3.43
C CYS A 41 5.50 -15.17 2.26
N LYS A 42 6.28 -16.06 1.62
CA LYS A 42 5.88 -16.89 0.49
C LYS A 42 4.52 -17.60 0.70
N LYS A 43 4.29 -18.15 1.91
CA LYS A 43 3.06 -18.88 2.21
C LYS A 43 1.83 -17.99 2.35
N CYS A 44 1.97 -16.76 2.87
CA CYS A 44 0.85 -15.81 3.01
C CYS A 44 0.50 -15.17 1.67
N TYR A 45 1.48 -14.94 0.82
CA TYR A 45 1.24 -14.42 -0.53
C TYR A 45 0.64 -15.50 -1.45
N GLY A 46 1.12 -16.75 -1.35
CA GLY A 46 0.60 -17.91 -2.09
C GLY A 46 1.10 -17.97 -3.52
N SER A 47 0.21 -18.02 -4.51
CA SER A 47 0.54 -18.13 -5.93
C SER A 47 0.95 -16.80 -6.55
N ASN A 48 1.90 -16.87 -7.48
CA ASN A 48 2.17 -15.80 -8.43
C ASN A 48 1.05 -15.79 -9.49
N LEU A 49 0.43 -14.63 -9.72
CA LEU A 49 -0.73 -14.50 -10.62
C LEU A 49 -0.36 -14.63 -12.12
N ALA A 50 0.91 -14.47 -12.47
CA ALA A 50 1.37 -14.56 -13.85
C ALA A 50 1.45 -16.02 -14.35
N ASN A 51 1.88 -16.94 -13.49
CA ASN A 51 2.14 -18.34 -13.87
C ASN A 51 1.37 -19.38 -13.03
N GLY A 52 0.59 -18.95 -12.02
CA GLY A 52 -0.15 -19.83 -11.11
C GLY A 52 0.72 -20.65 -10.15
N MET A 53 2.05 -20.56 -10.26
CA MET A 53 2.99 -21.29 -9.43
C MET A 53 3.17 -20.60 -8.06
N PRO A 54 3.66 -21.30 -7.02
CA PRO A 54 4.00 -20.68 -5.77
C PRO A 54 5.02 -19.55 -5.97
N VAL A 55 4.77 -18.38 -5.38
CA VAL A 55 5.67 -17.22 -5.48
C VAL A 55 7.10 -17.58 -5.07
N THR A 56 8.08 -17.06 -5.78
CA THR A 56 9.50 -17.20 -5.43
C THR A 56 9.90 -16.10 -4.44
N VAL A 57 10.92 -16.37 -3.62
CA VAL A 57 11.48 -15.34 -2.74
C VAL A 57 12.26 -14.35 -3.62
N GLY A 58 12.11 -13.06 -3.36
CA GLY A 58 12.78 -12.01 -4.14
C GLY A 58 11.89 -11.34 -5.19
N GLU A 59 10.60 -11.69 -5.28
CA GLU A 59 9.66 -10.94 -6.11
C GLU A 59 9.27 -9.62 -5.46
N ALA A 60 9.25 -8.55 -6.27
CA ALA A 60 8.88 -7.20 -5.84
C ALA A 60 7.35 -7.01 -5.80
N VAL A 61 6.68 -7.74 -4.91
CA VAL A 61 5.20 -7.80 -4.82
C VAL A 61 4.54 -6.44 -4.59
N GLY A 62 5.23 -5.51 -3.93
CA GLY A 62 4.72 -4.15 -3.72
C GLY A 62 4.66 -3.33 -5.01
N ILE A 63 5.67 -3.45 -5.89
CA ILE A 63 5.68 -2.81 -7.20
C ILE A 63 4.60 -3.42 -8.10
N ILE A 64 4.48 -4.75 -8.11
CA ILE A 64 3.44 -5.46 -8.86
C ILE A 64 2.04 -5.00 -8.40
N ALA A 65 1.81 -4.87 -7.10
CA ALA A 65 0.55 -4.37 -6.57
C ALA A 65 0.26 -2.92 -7.02
N ALA A 66 1.25 -2.03 -6.92
CA ALA A 66 1.10 -0.63 -7.33
C ALA A 66 0.80 -0.51 -8.83
N GLN A 67 1.49 -1.27 -9.68
CA GLN A 67 1.25 -1.29 -11.12
C GLN A 67 -0.12 -1.87 -11.48
N SER A 68 -0.53 -2.96 -10.84
CA SER A 68 -1.83 -3.60 -11.08
C SER A 68 -3.03 -2.73 -10.67
N ILE A 69 -2.85 -1.86 -9.68
CA ILE A 69 -3.86 -0.90 -9.25
C ILE A 69 -3.79 0.38 -10.10
N GLY A 70 -2.58 0.83 -10.45
CA GLY A 70 -2.37 2.10 -11.16
C GLY A 70 -2.69 2.06 -12.65
N GLU A 71 -2.40 0.95 -13.33
CA GLU A 71 -2.66 0.81 -14.77
C GLU A 71 -4.14 1.01 -15.11
N PRO A 72 -5.10 0.28 -14.51
CA PRO A 72 -6.51 0.53 -14.77
C PRO A 72 -6.97 1.92 -14.35
N GLY A 73 -6.36 2.49 -13.30
CA GLY A 73 -6.65 3.84 -12.84
C GLY A 73 -6.44 4.88 -13.94
N THR A 74 -5.35 4.79 -14.69
CA THR A 74 -5.07 5.69 -15.82
C THR A 74 -6.11 5.53 -16.94
N GLN A 75 -6.52 4.31 -17.26
CA GLN A 75 -7.57 4.06 -18.28
C GLN A 75 -8.93 4.60 -17.84
N LEU A 76 -9.26 4.54 -16.57
CA LEU A 76 -10.53 5.07 -16.03
C LEU A 76 -10.62 6.59 -16.14
N THR A 77 -9.53 7.32 -15.89
CA THR A 77 -9.51 8.78 -16.07
C THR A 77 -9.74 9.19 -17.53
N MET A 78 -9.15 8.46 -18.49
CA MET A 78 -9.35 8.73 -19.91
C MET A 78 -10.79 8.48 -20.35
N ARG A 79 -11.47 7.45 -19.82
CA ARG A 79 -12.87 7.15 -20.19
C ARG A 79 -13.87 8.16 -19.66
N THR A 80 -13.65 8.76 -18.49
CA THR A 80 -14.54 9.80 -17.93
C THR A 80 -14.54 11.08 -18.75
N PHE A 81 -13.48 11.40 -19.49
CA PHE A 81 -13.43 12.55 -20.40
C PHE A 81 -14.13 12.28 -21.75
N HIS A 82 -14.27 11.03 -22.17
CA HIS A 82 -14.83 10.67 -23.48
C HIS A 82 -16.32 10.33 -23.48
N THR A 83 -16.91 10.02 -22.34
CA THR A 83 -18.36 9.85 -22.22
C THR A 83 -19.04 11.21 -22.10
N GLY A 84 -19.33 11.86 -23.24
CA GLY A 84 -20.10 13.10 -23.33
C GLY A 84 -21.60 12.95 -22.99
N GLY A 85 -21.94 11.96 -22.16
CA GLY A 85 -23.25 11.84 -21.52
C GLY A 85 -23.24 12.54 -20.18
N VAL A 86 -24.37 13.04 -19.75
CA VAL A 86 -24.58 13.69 -18.45
C VAL A 86 -24.27 12.70 -17.33
N ALA A 87 -22.98 12.56 -17.03
CA ALA A 87 -22.55 11.88 -15.80
C ALA A 87 -23.07 12.74 -14.64
N SER A 88 -23.84 12.16 -13.74
CA SER A 88 -24.27 12.88 -12.55
C SER A 88 -23.03 13.28 -11.75
N ALA A 89 -23.07 14.41 -11.06
CA ALA A 89 -21.95 14.86 -10.23
C ALA A 89 -21.56 13.80 -9.17
N GLU A 90 -22.48 12.92 -8.84
CA GLU A 90 -22.27 11.76 -7.95
C GLU A 90 -21.42 10.67 -8.62
N ASP A 91 -21.61 10.38 -9.91
CA ASP A 91 -20.84 9.35 -10.62
C ASP A 91 -19.37 9.73 -10.80
N ILE A 92 -19.07 11.02 -10.97
CA ILE A 92 -17.70 11.54 -11.10
C ILE A 92 -16.93 11.42 -9.77
N THR A 93 -17.62 11.60 -8.64
CA THR A 93 -17.00 11.51 -7.31
C THR A 93 -16.87 10.09 -6.79
N GLN A 94 -17.57 9.12 -7.36
CA GLN A 94 -17.55 7.72 -6.97
C GLN A 94 -16.48 6.88 -7.71
N GLY A 95 -15.79 7.45 -8.68
CA GLY A 95 -14.73 6.76 -9.45
C GLY A 95 -13.36 6.80 -8.78
N LEU A 96 -12.32 7.08 -9.58
CA LEU A 96 -10.92 7.12 -9.13
C LEU A 96 -10.67 8.08 -7.94
N PRO A 97 -11.31 9.27 -7.83
CA PRO A 97 -11.15 10.13 -6.66
C PRO A 97 -11.54 9.44 -5.34
N ARG A 98 -12.51 8.51 -5.37
CA ARG A 98 -12.89 7.72 -4.19
C ARG A 98 -11.79 6.74 -3.79
N VAL A 99 -11.14 6.11 -4.75
CA VAL A 99 -9.98 5.22 -4.49
C VAL A 99 -8.84 6.01 -3.87
N GLU A 100 -8.56 7.22 -4.36
CA GLU A 100 -7.56 8.12 -3.77
C GLU A 100 -7.93 8.52 -2.34
N GLU A 101 -9.18 8.89 -2.07
CA GLU A 101 -9.66 9.19 -0.71
C GLU A 101 -9.44 8.02 0.25
N LEU A 102 -9.73 6.79 -0.19
CA LEU A 102 -9.57 5.60 0.63
C LEU A 102 -8.11 5.30 0.93
N PHE A 103 -7.23 5.32 -0.07
CA PHE A 103 -5.80 5.05 0.11
C PHE A 103 -5.07 6.18 0.86
N GLU A 104 -5.50 7.43 0.71
CA GLU A 104 -4.95 8.54 1.52
C GLU A 104 -5.60 8.66 2.91
N GLY A 105 -6.62 7.87 3.20
CA GLY A 105 -7.34 7.92 4.46
C GLY A 105 -7.96 9.30 4.74
N ARG A 106 -8.40 10.00 3.67
CA ARG A 106 -9.04 11.31 3.79
C ARG A 106 -10.49 11.17 4.27
N LYS A 107 -10.98 12.18 4.97
CA LYS A 107 -12.40 12.25 5.33
C LYS A 107 -13.23 12.44 4.05
N PRO A 108 -14.24 11.62 3.80
CA PRO A 108 -15.08 11.74 2.62
C PRO A 108 -15.92 13.03 2.66
N LYS A 109 -16.23 13.59 1.48
CA LYS A 109 -17.04 14.81 1.37
C LYS A 109 -18.48 14.60 1.85
N HIS A 110 -19.05 13.43 1.59
CA HIS A 110 -20.37 13.01 2.07
C HIS A 110 -20.20 11.96 3.16
N LEU A 111 -19.93 12.43 4.38
CA LEU A 111 -19.68 11.59 5.51
C LEU A 111 -20.97 10.95 6.01
N ALA A 112 -21.01 9.62 6.07
CA ALA A 112 -22.04 8.88 6.80
C ALA A 112 -21.77 8.98 8.30
N ILE A 113 -22.82 9.21 9.06
CA ILE A 113 -22.79 9.16 10.52
C ILE A 113 -22.93 7.70 10.92
N ILE A 114 -22.01 7.21 11.72
CA ILE A 114 -22.02 5.85 12.27
C ILE A 114 -22.28 5.90 13.77
N SER A 115 -22.88 4.85 14.29
CA SER A 115 -23.10 4.71 15.72
C SER A 115 -21.84 4.21 16.43
N GLU A 116 -21.45 4.87 17.51
CA GLU A 116 -20.33 4.42 18.34
C GLU A 116 -20.76 3.34 19.34
N ILE A 117 -22.05 3.28 19.67
CA ILE A 117 -22.61 2.29 20.61
C ILE A 117 -23.71 1.48 19.92
N GLY A 118 -23.88 0.22 20.33
CA GLY A 118 -25.01 -0.61 19.93
C GLY A 118 -26.24 -0.31 20.79
N GLY A 119 -27.43 -0.27 20.18
CA GLY A 119 -28.64 -0.03 20.92
C GLY A 119 -29.87 0.25 20.05
N LYS A 120 -30.96 0.69 20.68
CA LYS A 120 -32.16 1.12 19.97
C LYS A 120 -32.08 2.56 19.56
N VAL A 121 -32.51 2.82 18.31
CA VAL A 121 -32.57 4.16 17.74
C VAL A 121 -33.87 4.87 18.09
N ARG A 122 -33.78 6.12 18.52
CA ARG A 122 -34.89 7.04 18.71
C ARG A 122 -34.55 8.36 18.00
N PHE A 123 -35.55 8.98 17.40
CA PHE A 123 -35.36 10.30 16.80
C PHE A 123 -35.94 11.38 17.71
N GLU A 124 -35.16 12.41 17.99
CA GLU A 124 -35.55 13.57 18.77
C GLU A 124 -35.26 14.86 18.01
N GLU A 125 -36.17 15.84 18.12
CA GLU A 125 -35.93 17.17 17.60
C GLU A 125 -35.47 18.11 18.71
N ILE A 126 -34.16 18.48 18.65
CA ILE A 126 -33.56 19.41 19.59
C ILE A 126 -33.25 20.74 18.87
N LYS A 127 -33.89 21.84 19.26
CA LYS A 127 -33.67 23.19 18.69
C LYS A 127 -33.81 23.25 17.14
N LYS A 128 -34.79 22.58 16.57
CA LYS A 128 -35.06 22.45 15.12
C LYS A 128 -34.05 21.57 14.35
N ASN A 129 -33.15 20.89 15.03
CA ASN A 129 -32.27 19.93 14.43
C ASN A 129 -32.74 18.52 14.79
N ARG A 130 -32.70 17.63 13.80
CA ARG A 130 -33.04 16.21 14.02
C ARG A 130 -31.82 15.49 14.55
N HIS A 131 -32.00 14.79 15.68
CA HIS A 131 -30.98 13.97 16.29
C HIS A 131 -31.43 12.52 16.29
N ALA A 132 -30.52 11.61 15.97
CA ALA A 132 -30.67 10.19 16.24
C ALA A 132 -30.03 9.90 17.59
N VAL A 133 -30.80 9.41 18.51
CA VAL A 133 -30.36 9.02 19.83
C VAL A 133 -30.33 7.50 19.89
N VAL A 134 -29.15 6.96 20.18
CA VAL A 134 -28.96 5.51 20.34
C VAL A 134 -28.86 5.22 21.83
N PHE A 135 -29.72 4.34 22.31
CA PHE A 135 -29.79 3.91 23.70
C PHE A 135 -29.43 2.44 23.83
N ASN A 136 -28.40 2.16 24.61
CA ASN A 136 -28.01 0.79 24.94
C ASN A 136 -28.78 0.35 26.20
N GLN A 137 -29.56 -0.70 26.09
CA GLN A 137 -30.36 -1.22 27.23
C GLN A 137 -29.49 -1.96 28.26
N GLU A 138 -28.31 -2.49 27.87
CA GLU A 138 -27.44 -3.26 28.74
C GLU A 138 -26.51 -2.37 29.58
N THR A 139 -25.88 -1.38 28.95
CA THR A 139 -24.93 -0.47 29.63
C THR A 139 -25.59 0.79 30.20
N GLY A 140 -26.80 1.13 29.73
CA GLY A 140 -27.50 2.36 30.10
C GLY A 140 -26.89 3.63 29.45
N GLU A 141 -25.98 3.46 28.51
CA GLU A 141 -25.36 4.57 27.79
C GLU A 141 -26.27 5.12 26.70
N GLU A 142 -26.29 6.44 26.55
CA GLU A 142 -27.06 7.14 25.53
C GLU A 142 -26.15 8.12 24.78
N LYS A 143 -26.15 8.03 23.43
CA LYS A 143 -25.43 8.97 22.57
C LYS A 143 -26.35 9.57 21.54
N SER A 144 -26.26 10.90 21.36
CA SER A 144 -27.04 11.64 20.38
C SER A 144 -26.17 12.08 19.20
N TYR A 145 -26.63 11.78 17.99
CA TYR A 145 -25.96 12.11 16.73
C TYR A 145 -26.79 13.14 15.99
N LEU A 146 -26.16 14.28 15.65
CA LEU A 146 -26.80 15.34 14.87
C LEU A 146 -26.93 14.90 13.40
N ILE A 147 -28.14 14.85 12.85
CA ILE A 147 -28.39 14.57 11.44
C ILE A 147 -28.40 15.89 10.67
N PRO A 148 -27.47 16.08 9.70
CA PRO A 148 -27.46 17.26 8.85
C PRO A 148 -28.74 17.38 8.03
N PHE A 149 -29.19 18.62 7.77
CA PHE A 149 -30.38 18.86 6.96
C PHE A 149 -30.18 18.33 5.55
N GLY A 150 -31.14 17.54 5.06
CA GLY A 150 -31.08 16.92 3.72
C GLY A 150 -30.38 15.57 3.64
N SER A 151 -29.79 15.07 4.73
CA SER A 151 -29.24 13.72 4.76
C SER A 151 -30.35 12.68 4.82
N ARG A 152 -30.24 11.63 4.01
CA ARG A 152 -31.12 10.48 4.05
C ARG A 152 -30.71 9.60 5.23
N VAL A 153 -31.71 9.16 5.99
CA VAL A 153 -31.52 8.27 7.14
C VAL A 153 -31.72 6.83 6.69
N HIS A 154 -30.81 5.95 7.10
CA HIS A 154 -30.82 4.53 6.73
C HIS A 154 -31.58 3.66 7.73
N VAL A 155 -31.79 4.15 8.96
CA VAL A 155 -32.42 3.43 10.07
C VAL A 155 -33.79 3.98 10.38
N GLU A 156 -34.69 3.14 10.84
CA GLU A 156 -36.04 3.53 11.29
C GLU A 156 -36.11 3.69 12.79
N GLU A 157 -37.17 4.34 13.28
CA GLU A 157 -37.38 4.52 14.72
C GLU A 157 -37.70 3.18 15.40
N GLY A 158 -36.90 2.81 16.39
CA GLY A 158 -37.01 1.56 17.12
C GLY A 158 -36.11 0.43 16.63
N ASP A 159 -35.36 0.63 15.55
CA ASP A 159 -34.40 -0.34 15.06
C ASP A 159 -33.30 -0.58 16.09
N VAL A 160 -32.81 -1.83 16.14
CA VAL A 160 -31.65 -2.21 16.93
C VAL A 160 -30.41 -2.22 15.99
N ILE A 161 -29.47 -1.35 16.29
CA ILE A 161 -28.23 -1.25 15.53
C ILE A 161 -27.04 -1.70 16.38
N GLU A 162 -25.99 -2.19 15.70
CA GLU A 162 -24.73 -2.53 16.34
C GLU A 162 -23.76 -1.34 16.31
N ALA A 163 -22.74 -1.38 17.16
CA ALA A 163 -21.67 -0.37 17.10
C ALA A 163 -20.99 -0.38 15.73
N GLY A 164 -20.89 0.80 15.09
CA GLY A 164 -20.33 0.99 13.76
C GLY A 164 -21.31 0.82 12.59
N ASP A 165 -22.61 0.68 12.84
CA ASP A 165 -23.61 0.71 11.80
C ASP A 165 -23.93 2.13 11.34
N MET A 166 -24.28 2.30 10.06
CA MET A 166 -24.56 3.59 9.47
C MET A 166 -25.95 4.07 9.86
N ILE A 167 -26.02 5.30 10.39
CA ILE A 167 -27.28 5.99 10.69
C ILE A 167 -27.77 6.76 9.46
N THR A 168 -26.85 7.37 8.71
CA THR A 168 -27.18 8.13 7.49
C THR A 168 -26.52 7.52 6.26
N GLU A 169 -27.12 7.72 5.09
CA GLU A 169 -26.47 7.39 3.81
C GLU A 169 -25.21 8.22 3.61
N GLY A 170 -24.19 7.61 3.03
CA GLY A 170 -22.94 8.27 2.68
C GLY A 170 -21.74 7.34 2.74
N SER A 171 -20.56 7.91 2.59
CA SER A 171 -19.30 7.19 2.68
C SER A 171 -18.79 7.21 4.13
N VAL A 172 -18.44 6.05 4.66
CA VAL A 172 -17.91 5.96 6.03
C VAL A 172 -16.44 6.38 6.05
N ASN A 173 -16.05 7.06 7.13
CA ASN A 173 -14.64 7.39 7.37
C ASN A 173 -13.91 6.16 7.91
N PRO A 174 -12.84 5.68 7.28
CA PRO A 174 -12.10 4.51 7.74
C PRO A 174 -11.53 4.64 9.15
N HIS A 175 -11.16 5.87 9.56
CA HIS A 175 -10.66 6.13 10.92
C HIS A 175 -11.70 5.87 12.01
N ASP A 176 -12.97 6.16 11.74
CA ASP A 176 -14.05 5.93 12.70
C ASP A 176 -14.36 4.43 12.81
N ILE A 177 -14.28 3.70 11.68
CA ILE A 177 -14.39 2.23 11.69
C ILE A 177 -13.25 1.63 12.53
N LEU A 178 -12.02 2.13 12.37
CA LEU A 178 -10.87 1.65 13.15
C LEU A 178 -11.09 1.84 14.65
N ALA A 179 -11.63 3.00 15.04
CA ALA A 179 -11.87 3.32 16.44
C ALA A 179 -12.98 2.47 17.07
N ILE A 180 -14.01 2.07 16.29
CA ILE A 180 -15.20 1.40 16.79
C ILE A 180 -15.13 -0.12 16.61
N LYS A 181 -14.85 -0.59 15.39
CA LYS A 181 -14.89 -2.01 14.99
C LYS A 181 -13.51 -2.68 14.95
N GLY A 182 -12.43 -1.92 15.05
CA GLY A 182 -11.06 -2.44 15.04
C GLY A 182 -10.45 -2.64 13.64
N THR A 183 -9.29 -3.28 13.61
CA THR A 183 -8.43 -3.40 12.40
C THR A 183 -9.03 -4.28 11.31
N ASP A 184 -9.60 -5.43 11.68
CA ASP A 184 -10.16 -6.39 10.71
C ASP A 184 -11.33 -5.78 9.92
N ALA A 185 -12.18 -5.01 10.60
CA ALA A 185 -13.30 -4.33 9.96
C ALA A 185 -12.85 -3.26 8.95
N VAL A 186 -11.81 -2.48 9.29
CA VAL A 186 -11.24 -1.48 8.38
C VAL A 186 -10.59 -2.13 7.17
N GLN A 187 -9.85 -3.22 7.35
CA GLN A 187 -9.24 -3.96 6.26
C GLN A 187 -10.29 -4.45 5.27
N ASN A 188 -11.33 -5.11 5.76
CA ASN A 188 -12.42 -5.59 4.93
C ASN A 188 -13.15 -4.45 4.23
N TYR A 189 -13.41 -3.35 4.94
CA TYR A 189 -14.08 -2.17 4.38
C TYR A 189 -13.26 -1.56 3.23
N LEU A 190 -11.95 -1.34 3.42
CA LEU A 190 -11.08 -0.78 2.40
C LEU A 190 -11.02 -1.67 1.15
N ILE A 191 -10.85 -2.98 1.33
CA ILE A 191 -10.81 -3.93 0.22
C ILE A 191 -12.12 -3.92 -0.56
N GLN A 192 -13.25 -4.01 0.14
CA GLN A 192 -14.58 -4.03 -0.49
C GLN A 192 -14.90 -2.74 -1.25
N GLU A 193 -14.63 -1.58 -0.66
CA GLU A 193 -14.90 -0.29 -1.30
C GLU A 193 -13.99 -0.05 -2.52
N VAL A 194 -12.70 -0.37 -2.44
CA VAL A 194 -11.80 -0.28 -3.60
C VAL A 194 -12.25 -1.22 -4.70
N GLN A 195 -12.52 -2.48 -4.38
CA GLN A 195 -13.04 -3.46 -5.35
C GLN A 195 -14.37 -3.04 -5.95
N ARG A 196 -15.26 -2.45 -5.16
CA ARG A 196 -16.54 -1.93 -5.65
C ARG A 196 -16.34 -0.89 -6.74
N VAL A 197 -15.43 0.06 -6.54
CA VAL A 197 -15.14 1.11 -7.54
C VAL A 197 -14.60 0.50 -8.83
N TYR A 198 -13.64 -0.42 -8.74
CA TYR A 198 -13.06 -1.03 -9.94
C TYR A 198 -14.07 -1.93 -10.68
N ARG A 199 -14.87 -2.73 -9.96
CA ARG A 199 -15.90 -3.58 -10.56
C ARG A 199 -17.01 -2.78 -11.25
N MET A 200 -17.41 -1.63 -10.70
CA MET A 200 -18.36 -0.73 -11.37
C MET A 200 -17.84 -0.24 -12.73
N GLN A 201 -16.53 -0.17 -12.88
CA GLN A 201 -15.88 0.22 -14.15
C GLN A 201 -15.55 -0.99 -15.05
N GLY A 202 -15.94 -2.21 -14.65
CA GLY A 202 -15.68 -3.44 -15.40
C GLY A 202 -14.23 -3.92 -15.34
N VAL A 203 -13.46 -3.47 -14.35
CA VAL A 203 -12.08 -3.90 -14.11
C VAL A 203 -12.06 -4.87 -12.93
N ASP A 204 -11.41 -6.01 -13.12
CA ASP A 204 -11.22 -7.00 -12.07
C ASP A 204 -9.76 -7.00 -11.61
N ILE A 205 -9.55 -6.69 -10.33
CA ILE A 205 -8.24 -6.66 -9.67
C ILE A 205 -8.22 -7.72 -8.57
N ASN A 206 -7.13 -8.47 -8.46
CA ASN A 206 -7.01 -9.45 -7.39
C ASN A 206 -6.85 -8.74 -6.02
N ASP A 207 -7.57 -9.23 -5.01
CA ASP A 207 -7.57 -8.67 -3.65
C ASP A 207 -6.17 -8.61 -3.03
N LYS A 208 -5.25 -9.52 -3.40
CA LYS A 208 -3.85 -9.52 -2.94
C LYS A 208 -3.15 -8.18 -3.11
N HIS A 209 -3.38 -7.51 -4.25
CA HIS A 209 -2.74 -6.23 -4.54
C HIS A 209 -3.21 -5.13 -3.58
N ILE A 210 -4.51 -5.13 -3.28
CA ILE A 210 -5.11 -4.20 -2.32
C ILE A 210 -4.66 -4.54 -0.90
N GLU A 211 -4.65 -5.83 -0.53
CA GLU A 211 -4.22 -6.31 0.79
C GLU A 211 -2.79 -5.89 1.12
N VAL A 212 -1.85 -5.94 0.15
CA VAL A 212 -0.46 -5.49 0.33
C VAL A 212 -0.40 -4.03 0.75
N ILE A 213 -1.19 -3.17 0.08
CA ILE A 213 -1.21 -1.73 0.38
C ILE A 213 -1.89 -1.46 1.72
N VAL A 214 -3.06 -2.05 1.96
CA VAL A 214 -3.81 -1.89 3.21
C VAL A 214 -2.99 -2.33 4.42
N ARG A 215 -2.23 -3.42 4.30
CA ARG A 215 -1.31 -3.88 5.34
C ARG A 215 -0.26 -2.82 5.67
N GLN A 216 0.29 -2.12 4.67
CA GLN A 216 1.26 -1.05 4.91
C GLN A 216 0.62 0.19 5.54
N MET A 217 -0.64 0.50 5.23
CA MET A 217 -1.39 1.60 5.85
C MET A 217 -1.65 1.37 7.34
N LEU A 218 -1.78 0.13 7.77
CA LEU A 218 -2.07 -0.28 9.16
C LEU A 218 -0.83 -0.80 9.91
N LYS A 219 0.37 -0.58 9.38
CA LYS A 219 1.61 -1.11 9.95
C LYS A 219 2.07 -0.39 11.23
N LYS A 220 1.54 0.79 11.55
CA LYS A 220 2.03 1.64 12.62
C LYS A 220 1.07 1.74 13.80
N ILE A 221 1.65 1.73 15.01
CA ILE A 221 0.98 2.03 16.28
C ILE A 221 1.55 3.33 16.83
N ARG A 222 0.70 4.18 17.40
CA ARG A 222 1.11 5.35 18.16
C ARG A 222 1.16 4.98 19.63
N ILE A 223 2.30 5.19 20.26
CA ILE A 223 2.49 4.97 21.68
C ILE A 223 1.73 6.07 22.45
N GLU A 224 0.85 5.69 23.36
CA GLU A 224 0.14 6.60 24.27
C GLU A 224 0.86 6.65 25.62
N ASP A 225 1.19 5.49 26.19
CA ASP A 225 1.98 5.36 27.39
C ASP A 225 3.15 4.41 27.15
N ASN A 226 4.33 4.78 27.61
CA ASN A 226 5.56 4.03 27.39
C ASN A 226 5.77 2.89 28.37
N GLY A 227 5.08 2.84 29.53
CA GLY A 227 5.38 1.87 30.56
C GLY A 227 6.89 1.82 30.85
N ASP A 228 7.46 0.62 30.92
CA ASP A 228 8.89 0.37 31.11
C ASP A 228 9.67 0.18 29.80
N THR A 229 9.06 0.51 28.63
CA THR A 229 9.73 0.40 27.32
C THR A 229 10.64 1.59 27.02
N GLU A 230 11.57 1.41 26.08
CA GLU A 230 12.40 2.51 25.54
C GLU A 230 11.65 3.42 24.54
N PHE A 231 10.38 3.15 24.27
CA PHE A 231 9.59 3.94 23.35
C PHE A 231 9.23 5.31 23.94
N LEU A 232 9.25 6.33 23.09
CA LEU A 232 8.81 7.66 23.50
C LEU A 232 7.31 7.84 23.25
N PRO A 233 6.55 8.43 24.18
CA PRO A 233 5.14 8.74 23.99
C PRO A 233 4.91 9.60 22.72
N GLY A 234 3.86 9.28 21.96
CA GLY A 234 3.52 9.96 20.71
C GLY A 234 4.31 9.51 19.47
N THR A 235 5.29 8.63 19.59
CA THR A 235 6.03 8.09 18.45
C THR A 235 5.21 7.03 17.70
N LEU A 236 5.53 6.85 16.41
CA LEU A 236 4.96 5.80 15.56
C LEU A 236 5.95 4.64 15.47
N VAL A 237 5.54 3.49 15.96
CA VAL A 237 6.34 2.25 15.98
C VAL A 237 5.67 1.19 15.10
N ASP A 238 6.44 0.27 14.53
CA ASP A 238 5.90 -0.87 13.80
C ASP A 238 5.17 -1.82 14.76
N VAL A 239 4.01 -2.34 14.33
CA VAL A 239 3.18 -3.27 15.15
C VAL A 239 3.98 -4.46 15.65
N LEU A 240 4.80 -5.07 14.79
CA LEU A 240 5.58 -6.24 15.14
C LEU A 240 6.70 -5.94 16.14
N ASP A 241 7.35 -4.79 16.03
CA ASP A 241 8.39 -4.38 16.97
C ASP A 241 7.77 -4.04 18.33
N TYR A 242 6.57 -3.42 18.32
CA TYR A 242 5.79 -3.15 19.53
C TYR A 242 5.34 -4.44 20.23
N GLU A 243 4.81 -5.42 19.48
CA GLU A 243 4.43 -6.72 20.04
C GLU A 243 5.63 -7.44 20.67
N GLU A 244 6.78 -7.49 19.96
CA GLU A 244 7.99 -8.16 20.46
C GLU A 244 8.54 -7.54 21.73
N GLU A 245 8.58 -6.20 21.83
CA GLU A 245 9.06 -5.53 23.04
C GLU A 245 8.11 -5.75 24.21
N ASN A 246 6.80 -5.66 23.98
CA ASN A 246 5.82 -5.93 25.01
C ASN A 246 5.84 -7.39 25.48
N GLU A 247 6.01 -8.37 24.57
CA GLU A 247 6.15 -9.78 24.95
C GLU A 247 7.37 -9.99 25.86
N LYS A 248 8.53 -9.39 25.55
CA LYS A 248 9.74 -9.46 26.37
C LYS A 248 9.52 -8.87 27.77
N LEU A 249 8.87 -7.71 27.86
CA LEU A 249 8.62 -7.06 29.16
C LEU A 249 7.61 -7.83 30.01
N ILE A 250 6.58 -8.42 29.39
CA ILE A 250 5.64 -9.30 30.09
C ILE A 250 6.35 -10.54 30.64
N GLU A 251 7.27 -11.14 29.88
CA GLU A 251 8.11 -12.26 30.36
C GLU A 251 9.01 -11.85 31.53
N GLU A 252 9.52 -10.60 31.52
CA GLU A 252 10.32 -10.03 32.61
C GLU A 252 9.46 -9.54 33.80
N GLY A 253 8.13 -9.52 33.69
CA GLY A 253 7.22 -9.03 34.73
C GLY A 253 7.19 -7.51 34.92
N LYS A 254 7.51 -6.75 33.87
CA LYS A 254 7.47 -5.29 33.78
C LYS A 254 6.18 -4.80 33.14
N GLU A 255 5.92 -3.51 33.24
CA GLU A 255 4.74 -2.89 32.61
C GLU A 255 4.94 -2.70 31.10
N PRO A 256 4.09 -3.29 30.24
CA PRO A 256 4.16 -3.11 28.80
C PRO A 256 3.73 -1.69 28.40
N ALA A 257 4.17 -1.22 27.23
CA ALA A 257 3.67 0.02 26.65
C ALA A 257 2.21 -0.11 26.20
N ASP A 258 1.45 0.98 26.34
CA ASP A 258 0.12 1.10 25.76
C ASP A 258 0.17 1.91 24.45
N GLY A 259 -0.51 1.43 23.41
CA GLY A 259 -0.47 2.05 22.09
C GLY A 259 -1.76 1.85 21.32
N LYS A 260 -2.13 2.90 20.57
CA LYS A 260 -3.31 2.91 19.72
C LYS A 260 -2.95 2.66 18.27
N GLN A 261 -3.63 1.69 17.66
CA GLN A 261 -3.52 1.43 16.21
C GLN A 261 -3.89 2.68 15.41
N VAL A 262 -3.06 3.04 14.42
CA VAL A 262 -3.26 4.21 13.57
C VAL A 262 -3.28 3.77 12.11
N MET A 263 -4.25 4.25 11.36
CA MET A 263 -4.26 4.12 9.91
C MET A 263 -3.57 5.33 9.29
N LEU A 264 -2.56 5.10 8.48
CA LEU A 264 -1.85 6.12 7.71
C LEU A 264 -2.26 6.04 6.24
N GLY A 265 -2.53 7.18 5.61
CA GLY A 265 -2.62 7.24 4.15
C GLY A 265 -1.30 6.85 3.49
N ILE A 266 -1.32 6.42 2.23
CA ILE A 266 -0.13 5.94 1.51
C ILE A 266 1.02 6.95 1.51
N THR A 267 0.72 8.25 1.33
CA THR A 267 1.73 9.32 1.39
C THR A 267 2.40 9.39 2.77
N LYS A 268 1.61 9.41 3.83
CA LYS A 268 2.14 9.46 5.21
C LYS A 268 2.86 8.17 5.58
N ALA A 269 2.34 7.01 5.17
CA ALA A 269 2.98 5.72 5.39
C ALA A 269 4.34 5.64 4.71
N SER A 270 4.48 6.19 3.49
CA SER A 270 5.74 6.26 2.75
C SER A 270 6.79 7.15 3.42
N LEU A 271 6.37 8.22 4.11
CA LEU A 271 7.27 9.09 4.88
C LEU A 271 7.62 8.50 6.27
N ALA A 272 6.73 7.68 6.83
CA ALA A 272 6.91 7.04 8.14
C ALA A 272 7.72 5.73 8.08
N THR A 273 8.47 5.47 7.01
CA THR A 273 9.34 4.29 6.86
C THR A 273 10.58 4.41 7.73
N ASN A 274 11.20 3.27 8.05
CA ASN A 274 12.45 3.24 8.81
C ASN A 274 13.65 3.72 7.98
N SER A 275 13.56 3.67 6.63
CA SER A 275 14.58 4.19 5.73
C SER A 275 14.38 5.69 5.49
N PHE A 276 15.34 6.49 5.96
CA PHE A 276 15.31 7.94 5.70
C PHE A 276 15.70 8.28 4.25
N LEU A 277 16.50 7.46 3.56
CA LEU A 277 16.84 7.65 2.15
C LEU A 277 15.60 7.51 1.26
N SER A 278 14.80 6.49 1.49
CA SER A 278 13.55 6.28 0.77
C SER A 278 12.57 7.43 0.99
N ALA A 279 12.40 7.87 2.23
CA ALA A 279 11.52 8.98 2.57
C ALA A 279 11.99 10.31 1.94
N ALA A 280 13.30 10.62 2.02
CA ALA A 280 13.88 11.84 1.47
C ALA A 280 13.74 11.94 -0.06
N SER A 281 13.82 10.82 -0.76
CA SER A 281 13.65 10.78 -2.22
C SER A 281 12.19 10.90 -2.69
N PHE A 282 11.22 10.84 -1.78
CA PHE A 282 9.81 10.94 -2.10
C PHE A 282 9.30 12.38 -1.96
N GLN A 283 9.32 12.94 -0.76
CA GLN A 283 8.86 14.30 -0.46
C GLN A 283 9.61 14.87 0.76
N GLU A 284 9.57 16.19 0.94
CA GLU A 284 10.11 16.89 2.12
C GLU A 284 11.61 16.58 2.38
N THR A 285 12.41 16.47 1.33
CA THR A 285 13.82 16.05 1.37
C THR A 285 14.62 16.72 2.48
N THR A 286 14.58 18.05 2.56
CA THR A 286 15.35 18.83 3.54
C THR A 286 14.94 18.50 4.98
N LYS A 287 13.64 18.41 5.24
CA LYS A 287 13.09 18.11 6.57
C LYS A 287 13.49 16.70 7.02
N VAL A 288 13.31 15.70 6.13
CA VAL A 288 13.63 14.30 6.43
C VAL A 288 15.12 14.11 6.70
N LEU A 289 15.99 14.70 5.87
CA LEU A 289 17.45 14.60 6.06
C LEU A 289 17.92 15.32 7.33
N THR A 290 17.36 16.51 7.62
CA THR A 290 17.67 17.25 8.87
C THR A 290 17.26 16.43 10.09
N GLU A 291 16.06 15.87 10.09
CA GLU A 291 15.59 15.04 11.20
C GLU A 291 16.42 13.76 11.36
N ALA A 292 16.80 13.13 10.25
CA ALA A 292 17.65 11.95 10.28
C ALA A 292 19.05 12.26 10.83
N ALA A 293 19.63 13.41 10.45
CA ALA A 293 20.92 13.86 10.96
C ALA A 293 20.89 14.18 12.45
N ILE A 294 19.85 14.89 12.91
CA ILE A 294 19.68 15.22 14.34
C ILE A 294 19.51 13.96 15.19
N LYS A 295 18.74 12.97 14.69
CA LYS A 295 18.49 11.70 15.40
C LYS A 295 19.59 10.66 15.21
N GLY A 296 20.61 10.92 14.40
CA GLY A 296 21.65 9.95 14.08
C GLY A 296 21.12 8.64 13.47
N LYS A 297 20.08 8.73 12.61
CA LYS A 297 19.46 7.54 12.02
C LYS A 297 20.42 6.78 11.12
N ILE A 298 20.39 5.46 11.22
CA ILE A 298 21.11 4.53 10.34
C ILE A 298 20.10 3.87 9.41
N ASP A 299 20.37 3.88 8.11
CA ASP A 299 19.53 3.20 7.12
C ASP A 299 20.01 1.75 6.92
N PRO A 300 19.17 0.74 7.16
CA PRO A 300 19.54 -0.66 7.04
C PRO A 300 19.64 -1.15 5.58
N LEU A 301 19.29 -0.33 4.58
CA LEU A 301 19.34 -0.66 3.14
C LEU A 301 18.58 -1.94 2.75
N ILE A 302 17.43 -2.15 3.36
CA ILE A 302 16.60 -3.36 3.14
C ILE A 302 15.65 -3.19 1.95
N GLY A 303 15.21 -1.96 1.66
CA GLY A 303 14.27 -1.68 0.58
C GLY A 303 14.93 -1.64 -0.81
N LEU A 304 14.09 -1.55 -1.84
CA LEU A 304 14.57 -1.47 -3.23
C LEU A 304 15.15 -0.09 -3.54
N LYS A 305 14.45 0.96 -3.14
CA LYS A 305 14.72 2.35 -3.50
C LYS A 305 16.05 2.85 -2.94
N GLU A 306 16.36 2.51 -1.70
CA GLU A 306 17.61 2.86 -1.01
C GLU A 306 18.84 2.29 -1.74
N ASN A 307 18.73 1.02 -2.16
CA ASN A 307 19.81 0.36 -2.87
C ASN A 307 20.01 0.95 -4.27
N VAL A 308 18.93 1.31 -4.96
CA VAL A 308 19.00 1.99 -6.26
C VAL A 308 19.70 3.35 -6.14
N ILE A 309 19.35 4.15 -5.13
CA ILE A 309 19.96 5.47 -4.88
C ILE A 309 21.48 5.37 -4.66
N ILE A 310 21.92 4.32 -3.92
CA ILE A 310 23.35 4.13 -3.62
C ILE A 310 24.09 3.42 -4.77
N GLY A 311 23.39 2.91 -5.81
CA GLY A 311 23.99 2.16 -6.90
C GLY A 311 24.32 0.70 -6.56
N LYS A 312 23.71 0.12 -5.54
CA LYS A 312 23.82 -1.31 -5.21
C LYS A 312 22.74 -2.13 -5.90
N LEU A 313 22.99 -3.42 -6.06
CA LEU A 313 21.98 -4.35 -6.52
C LEU A 313 20.77 -4.35 -5.57
N ILE A 314 19.57 -4.33 -6.14
CA ILE A 314 18.33 -4.38 -5.36
C ILE A 314 18.18 -5.75 -4.68
N PRO A 315 17.63 -5.83 -3.47
CA PRO A 315 17.41 -7.11 -2.77
C PRO A 315 16.19 -7.87 -3.34
N ALA A 316 16.10 -7.95 -4.66
CA ALA A 316 15.05 -8.63 -5.39
C ALA A 316 15.62 -9.25 -6.67
N GLY A 317 15.01 -10.32 -7.17
CA GLY A 317 15.47 -11.02 -8.37
C GLY A 317 16.91 -11.51 -8.22
N THR A 318 17.74 -11.25 -9.22
CA THR A 318 19.15 -11.67 -9.26
C THR A 318 20.07 -10.95 -8.26
N GLY A 319 19.64 -9.80 -7.70
CA GLY A 319 20.39 -9.06 -6.67
C GLY A 319 20.29 -9.64 -5.26
N MET A 320 19.58 -10.74 -5.08
CA MET A 320 19.50 -11.42 -3.79
C MET A 320 20.81 -12.09 -3.40
N LYS A 321 21.09 -12.11 -2.10
CA LYS A 321 22.31 -12.74 -1.53
C LYS A 321 22.50 -14.21 -1.91
N CYS A 322 21.42 -14.94 -2.19
CA CYS A 322 21.53 -16.34 -2.63
C CYS A 322 22.24 -16.47 -3.98
N TYR A 323 22.09 -15.49 -4.87
CA TYR A 323 22.74 -15.50 -6.17
C TYR A 323 24.19 -14.98 -6.13
N SER A 324 24.52 -14.08 -5.21
CA SER A 324 25.89 -13.56 -5.06
C SER A 324 26.90 -14.62 -4.59
N ASN A 325 26.42 -15.72 -4.00
CA ASN A 325 27.27 -16.80 -3.51
C ASN A 325 27.40 -17.98 -4.48
N ILE A 326 26.74 -17.90 -5.67
CA ILE A 326 26.84 -18.93 -6.69
C ILE A 326 28.23 -18.84 -7.33
N LYS A 327 29.02 -19.90 -7.20
CA LYS A 327 30.26 -20.06 -7.94
C LYS A 327 29.93 -20.88 -9.19
N LEU A 328 30.40 -20.43 -10.33
CA LEU A 328 30.37 -21.24 -11.54
C LEU A 328 31.41 -22.35 -11.38
N ASP A 329 30.99 -23.58 -11.57
CA ASP A 329 31.90 -24.72 -11.65
C ASP A 329 32.39 -24.75 -13.11
N THR A 330 33.57 -24.22 -13.32
CA THR A 330 34.22 -24.14 -14.64
C THR A 330 34.99 -25.42 -14.95
N ASP A 331 34.53 -26.58 -14.50
CA ASP A 331 35.03 -27.89 -14.97
C ASP A 331 34.50 -28.27 -16.39
N LEU A 332 34.18 -27.27 -17.19
CA LEU A 332 34.14 -27.45 -18.62
C LEU A 332 35.61 -27.47 -19.08
N ALA A 333 36.03 -28.61 -19.61
CA ALA A 333 37.32 -28.83 -20.22
C ALA A 333 37.78 -27.55 -20.94
N GLU A 334 39.03 -27.17 -20.67
CA GLU A 334 39.81 -26.31 -21.52
C GLU A 334 39.84 -26.98 -22.93
N ASP A 335 38.77 -26.82 -23.69
CA ASP A 335 38.91 -26.84 -25.12
C ASP A 335 39.72 -25.59 -25.42
N GLU A 336 41.03 -25.80 -25.61
CA GLU A 336 41.97 -24.85 -26.17
C GLU A 336 41.37 -24.44 -27.55
N GLU A 337 40.45 -23.47 -27.54
CA GLU A 337 40.18 -22.67 -28.71
C GLU A 337 41.39 -21.74 -28.88
N ASP A 338 42.23 -22.11 -29.85
CA ASP A 338 43.22 -21.23 -30.42
C ASP A 338 42.52 -19.91 -30.80
N TYR A 339 42.58 -18.92 -29.93
CA TYR A 339 42.25 -17.55 -30.29
C TYR A 339 43.34 -17.13 -31.26
N ASP A 340 42.98 -16.93 -32.52
CA ASP A 340 43.85 -16.38 -33.54
C ASP A 340 44.51 -15.07 -33.00
N GLU A 341 45.82 -15.01 -33.03
CA GLU A 341 46.63 -13.87 -32.60
C GLU A 341 46.16 -12.54 -33.22
N ASP A 342 45.43 -12.61 -34.33
CA ASP A 342 44.84 -11.45 -35.02
C ASP A 342 43.69 -10.78 -34.26
N GLU A 343 42.92 -11.48 -33.37
CA GLU A 343 41.90 -10.84 -32.55
C GLU A 343 42.46 -10.14 -31.30
N LEU A 344 43.62 -10.56 -30.80
CA LEU A 344 44.32 -9.91 -29.71
C LEU A 344 44.95 -8.58 -30.15
N GLU A 345 45.49 -8.50 -31.39
CA GLU A 345 46.00 -7.25 -31.95
C GLU A 345 44.86 -6.24 -32.18
N LEU A 346 43.62 -6.68 -32.47
CA LEU A 346 42.48 -5.79 -32.65
C LEU A 346 41.96 -5.22 -31.32
N ALA A 347 42.05 -6.00 -30.25
CA ALA A 347 41.66 -5.55 -28.92
C ALA A 347 42.68 -4.58 -28.31
N GLU A 348 43.98 -4.82 -28.51
CA GLU A 348 45.04 -3.86 -28.11
C GLU A 348 45.03 -2.56 -28.95
N ALA A 349 44.58 -2.61 -30.21
CA ALA A 349 44.44 -1.43 -31.06
C ALA A 349 43.25 -0.53 -30.64
N LEU A 350 42.21 -1.11 -29.99
CA LEU A 350 41.06 -0.36 -29.48
C LEU A 350 41.31 0.30 -28.10
N ASP A 351 42.31 -0.20 -27.33
CA ASP A 351 42.68 0.39 -26.03
C ASP A 351 43.69 1.56 -26.17
N VAL A 352 44.19 1.85 -27.39
CA VAL A 352 45.14 2.93 -27.67
C VAL A 352 44.48 4.04 -28.49
N LEU A 353 43.26 4.40 -28.20
CA LEU A 353 42.75 5.70 -28.64
C LEU A 353 43.08 6.74 -27.54
N PRO A 354 43.93 7.76 -27.85
CA PRO A 354 44.18 8.80 -26.88
C PRO A 354 42.88 9.57 -26.62
N ALA A 355 42.63 9.82 -25.34
CA ALA A 355 41.58 10.73 -24.90
C ALA A 355 41.97 12.17 -25.32
N GLU A 356 41.77 12.52 -26.59
CA GLU A 356 41.82 13.87 -27.12
C GLU A 356 40.46 14.15 -27.75
N ASP A 357 39.85 15.23 -27.26
CA ASP A 357 38.66 15.93 -27.74
C ASP A 357 37.35 15.64 -27.04
N GLU A 358 37.31 15.91 -25.70
CA GLU A 358 36.07 16.25 -25.02
C GLU A 358 35.43 17.58 -25.50
N GLU A 359 36.17 18.40 -26.24
CA GLU A 359 35.67 19.68 -26.76
C GLU A 359 34.82 19.53 -28.04
N GLU A 360 35.02 18.49 -28.86
CA GLU A 360 34.22 18.29 -30.09
C GLU A 360 32.81 17.70 -29.79
N VAL A 361 32.64 16.97 -28.69
CA VAL A 361 31.34 16.41 -28.28
C VAL A 361 30.44 17.50 -27.70
N LEU A 362 31.00 18.49 -27.03
CA LEU A 362 30.26 19.64 -26.50
C LEU A 362 29.74 20.58 -27.60
N GLN A 363 30.46 20.70 -28.73
CA GLN A 363 29.99 21.53 -29.86
C GLN A 363 28.84 20.88 -30.64
N LEU A 364 28.76 19.55 -30.67
CA LEU A 364 27.66 18.82 -31.33
C LEU A 364 26.35 18.84 -30.51
N THR A 365 26.44 18.98 -29.18
CA THR A 365 25.24 19.12 -28.33
C THR A 365 24.66 20.53 -28.39
N ASP A 366 25.50 21.57 -28.52
CA ASP A 366 25.04 22.94 -28.65
C ASP A 366 24.35 23.21 -30.01
N GLU A 367 24.77 22.52 -31.10
CA GLU A 367 24.08 22.64 -32.40
C GLU A 367 22.72 21.93 -32.44
N VAL A 368 22.48 20.88 -31.62
CA VAL A 368 21.19 20.19 -31.56
C VAL A 368 20.19 21.02 -30.76
N ASP A 369 20.62 21.63 -29.66
CA ASP A 369 19.76 22.49 -28.83
C ASP A 369 19.35 23.79 -29.56
N GLU A 370 20.20 24.37 -30.45
CA GLU A 370 19.82 25.52 -31.28
C GLU A 370 18.79 25.16 -32.37
N VAL A 371 18.79 23.93 -32.89
CA VAL A 371 17.82 23.48 -33.91
C VAL A 371 16.47 23.21 -33.29
N GLU A 372 16.39 22.63 -32.07
CA GLU A 372 15.09 22.43 -31.38
C GLU A 372 14.45 23.75 -30.96
N LEU A 373 15.23 24.74 -30.53
CA LEU A 373 14.69 26.07 -30.15
C LEU A 373 14.15 26.85 -31.37
N SER A 374 14.73 26.65 -32.59
CA SER A 374 14.23 27.31 -33.78
C SER A 374 12.91 26.70 -34.32
N GLU A 375 12.68 25.42 -34.11
CA GLU A 375 11.42 24.76 -34.50
C GLU A 375 10.27 25.11 -33.56
N GLU A 376 10.53 25.29 -32.24
CA GLU A 376 9.48 25.72 -31.28
C GLU A 376 9.08 27.20 -31.48
N GLU A 377 10.00 28.09 -31.94
CA GLU A 377 9.66 29.48 -32.25
C GLU A 377 8.86 29.62 -33.58
N GLU A 378 9.09 28.76 -34.60
CA GLU A 378 8.28 28.74 -35.83
C GLU A 378 6.88 28.17 -35.62
N GLU A 379 6.67 27.20 -34.70
CA GLU A 379 5.33 26.70 -34.35
C GLU A 379 4.54 27.71 -33.50
N ALA A 380 5.19 28.54 -32.71
CA ALA A 380 4.53 29.56 -31.92
C ALA A 380 4.02 30.75 -32.77
N GLU A 381 4.73 31.14 -33.85
CA GLU A 381 4.26 32.20 -34.76
C GLU A 381 3.09 31.77 -35.67
N LEU A 382 2.94 30.46 -35.95
CA LEU A 382 1.84 29.94 -36.77
C LEU A 382 0.49 29.81 -36.03
N THR A 383 0.47 30.02 -34.71
CA THR A 383 -0.74 29.94 -33.88
C THR A 383 -1.36 31.31 -33.51
N GLU A 384 -0.74 32.43 -33.90
CA GLU A 384 -1.25 33.80 -33.67
C GLU A 384 -1.87 34.48 -34.91
N GLU A 385 -2.00 33.82 -36.07
CA GLU A 385 -2.82 34.28 -37.20
C GLU A 385 -4.14 33.43 -37.31
#